data_9b90015c545942439087341898cfda46
#
_entry.id   9b90015c545942439087341898cfda46
#
_cell.length_a   1.000
_cell.length_b   1.000
_cell.length_c   1.000
_cell.angle_alpha   90.00
_cell.angle_beta   90.00
_cell.angle_gamma   90.00
#
_symmetry.space_group_name_H-M   'P 1'
#
loop_
_entity.id
_entity.type
_entity.pdbx_description
1 polymer ?
#
loop_
_entity_poly.entity_id
_entity_poly.type
_entity_poly.pdbx_seq_one_letter_code
_entity_poly.pdbx_strand_id
1 'polypeptide(L)'
;MRKILFLLLLIACCTTACGPSKQNRKEAGEIYTTSLNLIKNINQHDSIYVNCVQYLMREIQTPSIQKNKKKLQNLSDSIALLENLNDSLIYIVEKSKTQLNDLQIDKSKYKLFKATDSIFNTYLNVANYEYKNINEKMKTISLPVKDSEYTILLKLSFKADSLLNSAIKYFNNESAEFYEKYGLKEIAK
;
A
#
# COMPACT_ATOMS: atom_id res chain seq x y z
N MET A 1 -11.94 56.87 -15.22
CA MET A 1 -10.87 55.88 -14.92
C MET A 1 -10.94 55.28 -13.49
N ARG A 2 -11.15 56.07 -12.41
CA ARG A 2 -11.26 55.55 -11.02
C ARG A 2 -12.37 54.50 -10.81
N LYS A 3 -13.55 54.62 -11.43
CA LYS A 3 -14.67 53.68 -11.27
C LYS A 3 -14.42 52.31 -11.92
N ILE A 4 -13.67 52.25 -13.03
CA ILE A 4 -13.31 51.01 -13.72
C ILE A 4 -12.25 50.26 -12.92
N LEU A 5 -11.31 50.97 -12.30
CA LEU A 5 -10.29 50.34 -11.44
C LEU A 5 -10.92 49.69 -10.20
N PHE A 6 -11.93 50.31 -9.60
CA PHE A 6 -12.66 49.78 -8.45
C PHE A 6 -13.48 48.51 -8.81
N LEU A 7 -14.07 48.49 -10.03
CA LEU A 7 -14.81 47.32 -10.53
C LEU A 7 -13.87 46.13 -10.80
N LEU A 8 -12.69 46.38 -11.36
CA LEU A 8 -11.66 45.35 -11.57
C LEU A 8 -11.07 44.81 -10.25
N LEU A 9 -10.92 45.66 -9.22
CA LEU A 9 -10.49 45.22 -7.89
C LEU A 9 -11.56 44.37 -7.19
N LEU A 10 -12.85 44.69 -7.35
CA LEU A 10 -13.97 43.90 -6.81
C LEU A 10 -14.06 42.51 -7.49
N ILE A 11 -13.87 42.44 -8.81
CA ILE A 11 -13.85 41.18 -9.54
C ILE A 11 -12.64 40.32 -9.14
N ALA A 12 -11.45 40.91 -8.94
CA ALA A 12 -10.26 40.22 -8.47
C ALA A 12 -10.44 39.64 -7.04
N CYS A 13 -11.11 40.39 -6.13
CA CYS A 13 -11.42 39.90 -4.80
C CYS A 13 -12.44 38.75 -4.77
N CYS A 14 -13.36 38.68 -5.74
CA CYS A 14 -14.34 37.59 -5.82
C CYS A 14 -13.76 36.27 -6.34
N THR A 15 -12.64 36.31 -7.09
CA THR A 15 -12.02 35.09 -7.65
C THR A 15 -11.06 34.38 -6.68
N THR A 16 -10.63 35.04 -5.61
CA THR A 16 -9.68 34.45 -4.62
C THR A 16 -10.36 33.78 -3.43
N ALA A 17 -11.69 33.88 -3.27
CA ALA A 17 -12.43 33.36 -2.12
C ALA A 17 -13.17 32.02 -2.40
N CYS A 18 -12.96 31.39 -3.56
CA CYS A 18 -13.63 30.12 -3.86
C CYS A 18 -12.82 28.92 -3.37
N GLY A 19 -12.81 28.71 -2.06
CA GLY A 19 -12.42 27.40 -1.50
C GLY A 19 -13.37 26.28 -2.01
N PRO A 20 -13.01 24.99 -1.80
CA PRO A 20 -13.85 23.88 -2.23
C PRO A 20 -15.26 24.02 -1.64
N SER A 21 -16.30 23.77 -2.45
CA SER A 21 -17.68 23.79 -1.97
C SER A 21 -17.88 22.79 -0.82
N LYS A 22 -18.92 23.02 0.00
CA LYS A 22 -19.27 22.10 1.12
C LYS A 22 -19.46 20.67 0.62
N GLN A 23 -20.06 20.48 -0.55
CA GLN A 23 -20.23 19.16 -1.19
C GLN A 23 -18.88 18.55 -1.56
N ASN A 24 -17.99 19.31 -2.21
CA ASN A 24 -16.66 18.82 -2.60
C ASN A 24 -15.81 18.46 -1.38
N ARG A 25 -15.93 19.19 -0.25
CA ARG A 25 -15.24 18.83 1.01
C ARG A 25 -15.77 17.52 1.60
N LYS A 26 -17.09 17.30 1.55
CA LYS A 26 -17.70 16.05 2.03
C LYS A 26 -17.21 14.86 1.22
N GLU A 27 -17.26 14.94 -0.11
CA GLU A 27 -16.78 13.89 -1.01
C GLU A 27 -15.28 13.65 -0.84
N ALA A 28 -14.49 14.71 -0.71
CA ALA A 28 -13.05 14.61 -0.44
C ALA A 28 -12.76 13.93 0.89
N GLY A 29 -13.52 14.25 1.95
CA GLY A 29 -13.40 13.59 3.25
C GLY A 29 -13.71 12.10 3.17
N GLU A 30 -14.72 11.71 2.40
CA GLU A 30 -15.09 10.31 2.18
C GLU A 30 -13.98 9.55 1.45
N ILE A 31 -13.45 10.09 0.34
CA ILE A 31 -12.30 9.48 -0.37
C ILE A 31 -11.10 9.34 0.55
N TYR A 32 -10.77 10.42 1.29
CA TYR A 32 -9.59 10.44 2.16
C TYR A 32 -9.67 9.36 3.23
N THR A 33 -10.77 9.33 3.97
CA THR A 33 -10.97 8.37 5.06
C THR A 33 -11.01 6.93 4.54
N THR A 34 -11.73 6.69 3.44
CA THR A 34 -11.81 5.37 2.81
C THR A 34 -10.43 4.91 2.34
N SER A 35 -9.69 5.75 1.61
CA SER A 35 -8.33 5.41 1.13
C SER A 35 -7.39 5.04 2.26
N LEU A 36 -7.35 5.84 3.34
CA LEU A 36 -6.49 5.56 4.50
C LEU A 36 -6.85 4.24 5.18
N ASN A 37 -8.15 3.97 5.38
CA ASN A 37 -8.60 2.75 6.04
C ASN A 37 -8.28 1.51 5.21
N LEU A 38 -8.50 1.57 3.89
CA LEU A 38 -8.21 0.46 2.99
C LEU A 38 -6.71 0.16 2.93
N ILE A 39 -5.87 1.19 2.79
CA ILE A 39 -4.41 1.02 2.79
C ILE A 39 -3.92 0.49 4.13
N LYS A 40 -4.44 0.97 5.25
CA LYS A 40 -4.10 0.46 6.58
C LYS A 40 -4.41 -1.04 6.71
N ASN A 41 -5.57 -1.47 6.21
CA ASN A 41 -5.95 -2.88 6.22
C ASN A 41 -5.01 -3.74 5.36
N ILE A 42 -4.67 -3.28 4.16
CA ILE A 42 -3.70 -3.96 3.27
C ILE A 42 -2.34 -4.06 3.95
N ASN A 43 -1.83 -2.97 4.54
CA ASN A 43 -0.54 -2.95 5.24
C ASN A 43 -0.48 -3.96 6.40
N GLN A 44 -1.60 -4.20 7.10
CA GLN A 44 -1.66 -5.20 8.16
C GLN A 44 -1.45 -6.61 7.61
N HIS A 45 -2.10 -6.97 6.49
CA HIS A 45 -1.93 -8.27 5.86
C HIS A 45 -0.55 -8.44 5.25
N ASP A 46 -0.03 -7.42 4.60
CA ASP A 46 1.34 -7.39 4.08
C ASP A 46 2.37 -7.60 5.19
N SER A 47 2.22 -6.92 6.32
CA SER A 47 3.10 -7.09 7.47
C SER A 47 3.12 -8.52 8.01
N ILE A 48 1.99 -9.23 7.99
CA ILE A 48 1.94 -10.64 8.41
C ILE A 48 2.77 -11.49 7.46
N TYR A 49 2.62 -11.30 6.14
CA TYR A 49 3.41 -12.01 5.13
C TYR A 49 4.91 -11.73 5.30
N VAL A 50 5.29 -10.45 5.35
CA VAL A 50 6.70 -10.03 5.49
C VAL A 50 7.33 -10.59 6.77
N ASN A 51 6.61 -10.56 7.91
CA ASN A 51 7.10 -11.14 9.15
C ASN A 51 7.33 -12.66 9.05
N CYS A 52 6.46 -13.37 8.34
CA CYS A 52 6.63 -14.80 8.07
C CYS A 52 7.87 -15.06 7.22
N VAL A 53 8.08 -14.30 6.13
CA VAL A 53 9.28 -14.39 5.30
C VAL A 53 10.55 -14.11 6.11
N GLN A 54 10.57 -13.04 6.93
CA GLN A 54 11.71 -12.70 7.77
C GLN A 54 12.02 -13.78 8.81
N TYR A 55 10.99 -14.39 9.40
CA TYR A 55 11.16 -15.54 10.29
C TYR A 55 11.82 -16.70 9.55
N LEU A 56 11.30 -17.09 8.40
CA LEU A 56 11.84 -18.17 7.59
C LEU A 56 13.29 -17.91 7.17
N MET A 57 13.60 -16.70 6.72
CA MET A 57 14.96 -16.33 6.33
C MET A 57 15.97 -16.44 7.47
N ARG A 58 15.56 -16.22 8.72
CA ARG A 58 16.40 -16.44 9.90
C ARG A 58 16.58 -17.93 10.22
N GLU A 59 15.48 -18.69 10.18
CA GLU A 59 15.51 -20.11 10.51
C GLU A 59 16.35 -20.92 9.51
N ILE A 60 16.26 -20.66 8.21
CA ILE A 60 17.04 -21.39 7.18
C ILE A 60 18.56 -21.17 7.30
N GLN A 61 18.99 -20.08 7.93
CA GLN A 61 20.41 -19.80 8.22
C GLN A 61 20.91 -20.52 9.47
N THR A 62 20.03 -21.12 10.28
CA THR A 62 20.40 -21.73 11.54
C THR A 62 21.10 -23.09 11.30
N PRO A 63 22.41 -23.27 11.59
CA PRO A 63 23.13 -24.50 11.23
C PRO A 63 22.57 -25.77 11.85
N SER A 64 21.92 -25.65 13.05
CA SER A 64 21.38 -26.78 13.77
C SER A 64 19.95 -27.18 13.37
N ILE A 65 19.34 -26.45 12.41
CA ILE A 65 17.93 -26.69 12.04
C ILE A 65 17.71 -28.12 11.56
N GLN A 66 18.64 -28.68 10.77
CA GLN A 66 18.57 -30.04 10.25
C GLN A 66 18.57 -31.13 11.31
N LYS A 67 19.18 -30.86 12.47
CA LYS A 67 19.29 -31.82 13.58
C LYS A 67 18.03 -31.82 14.47
N ASN A 68 17.11 -30.90 14.27
CA ASN A 68 15.92 -30.73 15.10
C ASN A 68 14.63 -30.97 14.28
N LYS A 69 14.09 -32.18 14.38
CA LYS A 69 12.86 -32.58 13.65
C LYS A 69 11.69 -31.62 13.86
N LYS A 70 11.49 -31.12 15.09
CA LYS A 70 10.42 -30.18 15.41
C LYS A 70 10.61 -28.84 14.69
N LYS A 71 11.83 -28.32 14.64
CA LYS A 71 12.15 -27.09 13.92
C LYS A 71 11.97 -27.25 12.40
N LEU A 72 12.36 -28.40 11.85
CA LEU A 72 12.14 -28.71 10.43
C LEU A 72 10.65 -28.76 10.10
N GLN A 73 9.83 -29.38 10.95
CA GLN A 73 8.40 -29.41 10.76
C GLN A 73 7.81 -28.00 10.80
N ASN A 74 8.13 -27.19 11.82
CA ASN A 74 7.66 -25.81 11.92
C ASN A 74 8.08 -24.95 10.70
N LEU A 75 9.30 -25.16 10.18
CA LEU A 75 9.78 -24.49 8.97
C LEU A 75 8.92 -24.88 7.75
N SER A 76 8.67 -26.18 7.56
CA SER A 76 7.83 -26.69 6.49
C SER A 76 6.41 -26.13 6.56
N ASP A 77 5.81 -26.14 7.75
CA ASP A 77 4.47 -25.60 7.97
C ASP A 77 4.41 -24.10 7.68
N SER A 78 5.44 -23.34 8.08
CA SER A 78 5.53 -21.91 7.81
C SER A 78 5.76 -21.60 6.32
N ILE A 79 6.52 -22.43 5.60
CA ILE A 79 6.67 -22.30 4.14
C ILE A 79 5.32 -22.57 3.45
N ALA A 80 4.59 -23.60 3.87
CA ALA A 80 3.25 -23.88 3.32
C ALA A 80 2.25 -22.76 3.61
N LEU A 81 2.41 -22.02 4.71
CA LEU A 81 1.56 -20.88 5.06
C LEU A 81 1.77 -19.67 4.14
N LEU A 82 2.96 -19.48 3.55
CA LEU A 82 3.27 -18.29 2.73
C LEU A 82 2.32 -18.09 1.55
N GLU A 83 1.91 -19.18 0.88
CA GLU A 83 0.96 -19.07 -0.22
C GLU A 83 -0.39 -18.55 0.26
N ASN A 84 -0.91 -19.12 1.33
CA ASN A 84 -2.19 -18.69 1.91
C ASN A 84 -2.14 -17.21 2.37
N LEU A 85 -1.00 -16.76 2.92
CA LEU A 85 -0.81 -15.36 3.31
C LEU A 85 -0.78 -14.44 2.09
N ASN A 86 -0.10 -14.85 1.01
CA ASN A 86 -0.05 -14.11 -0.23
C ASN A 86 -1.43 -14.04 -0.91
N ASP A 87 -2.14 -15.15 -0.99
CA ASP A 87 -3.50 -15.20 -1.55
C ASP A 87 -4.48 -14.36 -0.73
N SER A 88 -4.34 -14.37 0.59
CA SER A 88 -5.12 -13.49 1.48
C SER A 88 -4.83 -12.01 1.21
N LEU A 89 -3.57 -11.64 0.99
CA LEU A 89 -3.19 -10.28 0.63
C LEU A 89 -3.82 -9.87 -0.70
N ILE A 90 -3.72 -10.71 -1.75
CA ILE A 90 -4.33 -10.46 -3.06
C ILE A 90 -5.84 -10.23 -2.90
N TYR A 91 -6.53 -11.13 -2.19
CA TYR A 91 -7.97 -11.00 -1.94
C TYR A 91 -8.34 -9.69 -1.24
N ILE A 92 -7.58 -9.29 -0.21
CA ILE A 92 -7.84 -8.03 0.52
C ILE A 92 -7.62 -6.82 -0.38
N VAL A 93 -6.58 -6.83 -1.24
CA VAL A 93 -6.32 -5.72 -2.17
C VAL A 93 -7.43 -5.62 -3.21
N GLU A 94 -7.86 -6.73 -3.81
CA GLU A 94 -8.96 -6.75 -4.79
C GLU A 94 -10.28 -6.27 -4.17
N LYS A 95 -10.60 -6.74 -2.97
CA LYS A 95 -11.76 -6.28 -2.21
C LYS A 95 -11.68 -4.78 -1.91
N SER A 96 -10.51 -4.29 -1.50
CA SER A 96 -10.28 -2.87 -1.25
C SER A 96 -10.45 -2.02 -2.51
N LYS A 97 -9.99 -2.53 -3.64
CA LYS A 97 -10.15 -1.91 -4.95
C LYS A 97 -11.63 -1.79 -5.35
N THR A 98 -12.40 -2.85 -5.13
CA THR A 98 -13.85 -2.84 -5.33
C THR A 98 -14.52 -1.80 -4.43
N GLN A 99 -14.22 -1.79 -3.13
CA GLN A 99 -14.78 -0.82 -2.17
C GLN A 99 -14.46 0.63 -2.55
N LEU A 100 -13.24 0.92 -3.02
CA LEU A 100 -12.86 2.25 -3.51
C LEU A 100 -13.68 2.63 -4.75
N ASN A 101 -13.91 1.66 -5.65
CA ASN A 101 -14.67 1.86 -6.88
C ASN A 101 -16.17 2.00 -6.65
N ASP A 102 -16.71 1.50 -5.55
CA ASP A 102 -18.13 1.59 -5.21
C ASP A 102 -18.54 2.95 -4.62
N LEU A 103 -17.57 3.83 -4.31
CA LEU A 103 -17.88 5.18 -3.86
C LEU A 103 -18.71 5.93 -4.91
N GLN A 104 -19.87 6.45 -4.48
CA GLN A 104 -20.84 7.17 -5.34
C GLN A 104 -20.45 8.65 -5.52
N ILE A 105 -19.25 8.88 -6.08
CA ILE A 105 -18.65 10.20 -6.27
C ILE A 105 -17.99 10.29 -7.63
N ASP A 106 -17.81 11.49 -8.15
CA ASP A 106 -17.06 11.71 -9.40
C ASP A 106 -15.54 11.60 -9.12
N LYS A 107 -15.03 10.39 -9.20
CA LYS A 107 -13.64 10.01 -8.91
C LYS A 107 -12.61 10.73 -9.79
N SER A 108 -13.02 11.14 -11.00
CA SER A 108 -12.14 11.81 -11.96
C SER A 108 -11.61 13.16 -11.45
N LYS A 109 -12.35 13.79 -10.53
CA LYS A 109 -11.99 15.09 -9.92
C LYS A 109 -10.87 14.98 -8.90
N TYR A 110 -10.57 13.79 -8.39
CA TYR A 110 -9.75 13.61 -7.20
C TYR A 110 -8.46 12.84 -7.49
N LYS A 111 -7.32 13.52 -7.42
CA LYS A 111 -6.00 12.91 -7.61
C LYS A 111 -5.73 11.78 -6.60
N LEU A 112 -6.19 11.93 -5.35
CA LEU A 112 -6.01 10.92 -4.30
C LEU A 112 -6.63 9.58 -4.68
N PHE A 113 -7.77 9.57 -5.39
CA PHE A 113 -8.35 8.34 -5.90
C PHE A 113 -7.37 7.58 -6.80
N LYS A 114 -6.72 8.29 -7.75
CA LYS A 114 -5.72 7.69 -8.65
C LYS A 114 -4.49 7.20 -7.89
N ALA A 115 -4.03 7.96 -6.89
CA ALA A 115 -2.90 7.56 -6.06
C ALA A 115 -3.22 6.31 -5.25
N THR A 116 -4.45 6.20 -4.71
CA THR A 116 -4.91 5.01 -3.99
C THR A 116 -5.02 3.79 -4.91
N ASP A 117 -5.58 3.94 -6.12
CA ASP A 117 -5.63 2.85 -7.10
C ASP A 117 -4.22 2.41 -7.54
N SER A 118 -3.30 3.36 -7.68
CA SER A 118 -1.90 3.07 -8.03
C SER A 118 -1.20 2.22 -6.97
N ILE A 119 -1.39 2.52 -5.67
CA ILE A 119 -0.80 1.71 -4.60
C ILE A 119 -1.41 0.30 -4.55
N PHE A 120 -2.73 0.16 -4.79
CA PHE A 120 -3.37 -1.15 -4.87
C PHE A 120 -2.81 -1.98 -6.02
N ASN A 121 -2.63 -1.38 -7.20
CA ASN A 121 -2.01 -2.04 -8.34
C ASN A 121 -0.57 -2.46 -8.05
N THR A 122 0.18 -1.65 -7.28
CA THR A 122 1.54 -2.01 -6.85
C THR A 122 1.53 -3.21 -5.92
N TYR A 123 0.61 -3.27 -4.93
CA TYR A 123 0.46 -4.44 -4.06
C TYR A 123 0.11 -5.70 -4.84
N LEU A 124 -0.83 -5.63 -5.80
CA LEU A 124 -1.16 -6.76 -6.67
C LEU A 124 0.03 -7.21 -7.49
N ASN A 125 0.80 -6.28 -8.02
CA ASN A 125 2.01 -6.60 -8.78
C ASN A 125 3.05 -7.30 -7.89
N VAL A 126 3.35 -6.76 -6.71
CA VAL A 126 4.30 -7.36 -5.76
C VAL A 126 3.85 -8.75 -5.32
N ALA A 127 2.56 -8.91 -4.98
CA ALA A 127 2.01 -10.19 -4.54
C ALA A 127 2.07 -11.25 -5.65
N ASN A 128 1.70 -10.89 -6.89
CA ASN A 128 1.65 -11.83 -8.01
C ASN A 128 3.03 -12.18 -8.60
N TYR A 129 4.05 -11.35 -8.38
CA TYR A 129 5.39 -11.59 -8.93
C TYR A 129 6.45 -11.79 -7.85
N GLU A 130 6.72 -10.78 -7.02
CA GLU A 130 7.85 -10.85 -6.09
C GLU A 130 7.59 -11.85 -4.95
N TYR A 131 6.41 -11.79 -4.32
CA TYR A 131 6.06 -12.69 -3.22
C TYR A 131 5.84 -14.12 -3.72
N LYS A 132 5.24 -14.28 -4.89
CA LYS A 132 5.14 -15.61 -5.53
C LYS A 132 6.51 -16.22 -5.78
N ASN A 133 7.46 -15.46 -6.31
CA ASN A 133 8.84 -15.93 -6.52
C ASN A 133 9.55 -16.25 -5.20
N ILE A 134 9.32 -15.49 -4.12
CA ILE A 134 9.82 -15.81 -2.78
C ILE A 134 9.24 -17.15 -2.31
N ASN A 135 7.93 -17.36 -2.45
CA ASN A 135 7.25 -18.60 -2.05
C ASN A 135 7.82 -19.81 -2.80
N GLU A 136 7.95 -19.71 -4.11
CA GLU A 136 8.52 -20.78 -4.95
C GLU A 136 9.97 -21.10 -4.56
N LYS A 137 10.76 -20.05 -4.30
CA LYS A 137 12.16 -20.23 -3.89
C LYS A 137 12.26 -20.86 -2.50
N MET A 138 11.42 -20.45 -1.55
CA MET A 138 11.37 -21.05 -0.20
C MET A 138 11.00 -22.54 -0.22
N LYS A 139 10.09 -22.96 -1.11
CA LYS A 139 9.72 -24.40 -1.27
C LYS A 139 10.85 -25.26 -1.79
N THR A 140 11.74 -24.69 -2.60
CA THR A 140 12.82 -25.44 -3.28
C THR A 140 14.19 -25.25 -2.63
N ILE A 141 14.26 -24.52 -1.51
CA ILE A 141 15.53 -24.20 -0.87
C ILE A 141 16.19 -25.43 -0.26
N SER A 142 17.47 -25.59 -0.48
CA SER A 142 18.27 -26.65 0.15
C SER A 142 18.64 -26.26 1.59
N LEU A 143 18.71 -27.25 2.48
CA LEU A 143 19.21 -27.06 3.85
C LEU A 143 20.50 -27.86 4.04
N PRO A 144 21.57 -27.26 4.56
CA PRO A 144 21.73 -25.84 4.89
C PRO A 144 21.63 -24.97 3.65
N VAL A 145 21.09 -23.76 3.83
CA VAL A 145 20.92 -22.80 2.73
C VAL A 145 22.27 -22.42 2.14
N LYS A 146 22.37 -22.38 0.81
CA LYS A 146 23.57 -21.89 0.10
C LYS A 146 23.54 -20.36 0.03
N ASP A 147 24.69 -19.71 0.13
CA ASP A 147 24.81 -18.24 0.03
C ASP A 147 24.15 -17.67 -1.24
N SER A 148 24.27 -18.38 -2.37
CA SER A 148 23.65 -17.99 -3.62
C SER A 148 22.11 -18.00 -3.55
N GLU A 149 21.51 -18.99 -2.89
CA GLU A 149 20.05 -19.11 -2.71
C GLU A 149 19.53 -18.03 -1.75
N TYR A 150 20.25 -17.80 -0.64
CA TYR A 150 19.94 -16.74 0.29
C TYR A 150 20.01 -15.35 -0.36
N THR A 151 21.03 -15.11 -1.18
CA THR A 151 21.18 -13.87 -1.94
C THR A 151 20.01 -13.61 -2.90
N ILE A 152 19.46 -14.67 -3.52
CA ILE A 152 18.26 -14.54 -4.37
C ILE A 152 17.07 -14.08 -3.55
N LEU A 153 16.81 -14.70 -2.38
CA LEU A 153 15.72 -14.30 -1.48
C LEU A 153 15.84 -12.84 -1.03
N LEU A 154 17.06 -12.42 -0.64
CA LEU A 154 17.32 -11.03 -0.29
C LEU A 154 17.00 -10.07 -1.44
N LYS A 155 17.43 -10.38 -2.67
CA LYS A 155 17.15 -9.53 -3.85
C LYS A 155 15.67 -9.41 -4.13
N LEU A 156 14.91 -10.50 -4.02
CA LEU A 156 13.45 -10.49 -4.21
C LEU A 156 12.76 -9.64 -3.13
N SER A 157 13.15 -9.80 -1.87
CA SER A 157 12.61 -9.02 -0.75
C SER A 157 12.91 -7.53 -0.92
N PHE A 158 14.16 -7.15 -1.23
CA PHE A 158 14.52 -5.74 -1.48
C PHE A 158 13.78 -5.14 -2.67
N LYS A 159 13.54 -5.92 -3.72
CA LYS A 159 12.77 -5.45 -4.87
C LYS A 159 11.31 -5.17 -4.49
N ALA A 160 10.66 -6.08 -3.74
CA ALA A 160 9.32 -5.89 -3.21
C ALA A 160 9.23 -4.62 -2.35
N ASP A 161 10.13 -4.48 -1.36
CA ASP A 161 10.20 -3.31 -0.48
C ASP A 161 10.39 -2.00 -1.26
N SER A 162 11.27 -1.99 -2.26
CA SER A 162 11.53 -0.80 -3.08
C SER A 162 10.29 -0.35 -3.87
N LEU A 163 9.55 -1.30 -4.46
CA LEU A 163 8.32 -1.02 -5.20
C LEU A 163 7.24 -0.46 -4.27
N LEU A 164 7.00 -1.12 -3.13
CA LEU A 164 5.99 -0.69 -2.16
C LEU A 164 6.34 0.66 -1.53
N ASN A 165 7.59 0.86 -1.10
CA ASN A 165 8.02 2.13 -0.52
C ASN A 165 7.88 3.31 -1.49
N SER A 166 8.14 3.10 -2.78
CA SER A 166 7.96 4.10 -3.82
C SER A 166 6.48 4.49 -3.98
N ALA A 167 5.59 3.49 -4.01
CA ALA A 167 4.15 3.70 -4.12
C ALA A 167 3.57 4.37 -2.85
N ILE A 168 4.01 3.94 -1.66
CA ILE A 168 3.60 4.53 -0.37
C ILE A 168 4.05 5.99 -0.30
N LYS A 169 5.29 6.30 -0.69
CA LYS A 169 5.80 7.67 -0.72
C LYS A 169 4.96 8.56 -1.64
N TYR A 170 4.65 8.07 -2.84
CA TYR A 170 3.78 8.79 -3.78
C TYR A 170 2.40 9.06 -3.18
N PHE A 171 1.75 8.03 -2.63
CA PHE A 171 0.45 8.16 -1.98
C PHE A 171 0.49 9.16 -0.80
N ASN A 172 1.51 9.09 0.06
CA ASN A 172 1.63 10.00 1.21
C ASN A 172 1.75 11.46 0.77
N ASN A 173 2.49 11.74 -0.30
CA ASN A 173 2.60 13.09 -0.86
C ASN A 173 1.26 13.59 -1.38
N GLU A 174 0.57 12.80 -2.23
CA GLU A 174 -0.76 13.15 -2.76
C GLU A 174 -1.80 13.30 -1.64
N SER A 175 -1.72 12.45 -0.62
CA SER A 175 -2.60 12.48 0.56
C SER A 175 -2.42 13.77 1.37
N ALA A 176 -1.18 14.20 1.59
CA ALA A 176 -0.88 15.44 2.31
C ALA A 176 -1.37 16.67 1.55
N GLU A 177 -1.08 16.76 0.24
CA GLU A 177 -1.56 17.85 -0.62
C GLU A 177 -3.10 17.88 -0.67
N PHE A 178 -3.73 16.70 -0.75
CA PHE A 178 -5.17 16.56 -0.78
C PHE A 178 -5.82 17.03 0.53
N TYR A 179 -5.24 16.65 1.66
CA TYR A 179 -5.71 17.03 2.99
C TYR A 179 -5.70 18.56 3.18
N GLU A 180 -4.62 19.23 2.79
CA GLU A 180 -4.49 20.69 2.85
C GLU A 180 -5.45 21.37 1.87
N LYS A 181 -5.52 20.90 0.61
CA LYS A 181 -6.37 21.47 -0.44
C LYS A 181 -7.84 21.53 -0.04
N TYR A 182 -8.34 20.48 0.61
CA TYR A 182 -9.76 20.37 0.98
C TYR A 182 -10.03 20.80 2.43
N GLY A 183 -9.01 21.20 3.18
CA GLY A 183 -9.15 21.69 4.57
C GLY A 183 -9.75 20.62 5.50
N LEU A 184 -9.29 19.36 5.39
CA LEU A 184 -9.89 18.24 6.12
C LEU A 184 -9.59 18.23 7.63
N LYS A 185 -8.82 19.19 8.13
CA LYS A 185 -8.50 19.37 9.58
C LYS A 185 -9.73 19.47 10.48
N GLU A 186 -10.87 19.90 9.92
CA GLU A 186 -12.13 20.06 10.66
C GLU A 186 -12.98 18.79 10.72
N ILE A 187 -12.65 17.75 9.92
CA ILE A 187 -13.41 16.51 9.82
C ILE A 187 -12.86 15.43 10.76
N ALA A 188 -11.62 15.57 11.21
CA ALA A 188 -10.93 14.60 12.07
C ALA A 188 -11.17 14.81 13.59
N LYS A 189 -12.13 15.65 13.96
CA LYS A 189 -12.64 15.81 15.34
C LYS A 189 -13.99 15.12 15.48
#